data_9734f304866b44d5b8b7d91d8e49c06e
#
_entry.id   9734f304866b44d5b8b7d91d8e49c06e
#
_cell.length_a   1.000
_cell.length_b   1.000
_cell.length_c   1.000
_cell.angle_alpha   90.00
_cell.angle_beta   90.00
_cell.angle_gamma   90.00
#
_symmetry.space_group_name_H-M   'P 1'
#
loop_
_entity.id
_entity.type
_entity.pdbx_description
1 polymer ?
#
loop_
_entity_poly.entity_id
_entity_poly.type
_entity_poly.pdbx_seq_one_letter_code
_entity_poly.pdbx_strand_id
1 'polypeptide(L)'
;MPKKKTGDDDLFAEEQGMRAMSFGEHIEELRSHLVLALVGLVVGVLITFIPPLNLGQRVMDSMTRPGKVALEAYWNKRTAERAEVARVAKTVTPPVGMHLYIADVVEGMAKLLPEAKLPPPKSFGDATMPVRVTIGKDDLITSVQQTIEPPRAFISLAPLETATIYFMVCLVTGLVIASPWVFYQLWAFVAAGLYRHERHYVQAYLPFSLGLFLAGVFLCYFGVLPITLQFLMQFNVWLGIDPTLRLSDWMSFATILPLVFGASFQTPLIMMFLSAIGIFGADDYRSKRKVAILIIVVAAAVLTPGPDVSSQLLLAIPMILLYELGILIVASKAKKAEPVEVGD
;
A
#
# COMPACT_ATOMS: atom_id res chain seq x y z
N MET A 1 28.65 6.35 -69.26
CA MET A 1 28.20 7.07 -68.08
C MET A 1 27.43 6.06 -67.19
N PRO A 2 27.93 5.65 -66.03
CA PRO A 2 27.17 4.75 -65.15
C PRO A 2 26.09 5.55 -64.42
N LYS A 3 24.84 5.06 -64.47
CA LYS A 3 23.71 5.59 -63.69
C LYS A 3 24.00 5.50 -62.21
N LYS A 4 23.97 6.63 -61.54
CA LYS A 4 24.03 6.77 -60.07
C LYS A 4 22.80 6.06 -59.48
N LYS A 5 22.96 4.90 -58.85
CA LYS A 5 21.91 4.23 -58.07
C LYS A 5 21.47 5.18 -56.96
N THR A 6 20.20 5.52 -56.92
CA THR A 6 19.56 6.32 -55.88
C THR A 6 19.49 5.47 -54.61
N GLY A 7 19.82 6.06 -53.45
CA GLY A 7 19.92 5.37 -52.17
C GLY A 7 18.63 4.70 -51.64
N ASP A 8 17.49 4.86 -52.33
CA ASP A 8 16.27 4.15 -52.02
C ASP A 8 16.29 2.66 -52.39
N ASP A 9 16.97 2.29 -53.53
CA ASP A 9 17.07 0.89 -53.96
C ASP A 9 17.92 0.04 -52.99
N ASP A 10 18.89 0.64 -52.32
CA ASP A 10 19.71 -0.05 -51.32
C ASP A 10 18.96 -0.25 -50.01
N LEU A 11 18.05 0.63 -49.62
CA LEU A 11 17.19 0.50 -48.43
C LEU A 11 16.18 -0.65 -48.57
N PHE A 12 15.57 -0.77 -49.77
CA PHE A 12 14.65 -1.89 -50.07
C PHE A 12 15.37 -3.24 -50.20
N ALA A 13 16.63 -3.26 -50.62
CA ALA A 13 17.42 -4.47 -50.67
C ALA A 13 17.86 -4.94 -49.27
N GLU A 14 18.14 -4.04 -48.34
CA GLU A 14 18.40 -4.37 -46.93
C GLU A 14 17.15 -4.87 -46.21
N GLU A 15 15.96 -4.32 -46.48
CA GLU A 15 14.69 -4.79 -45.95
C GLU A 15 14.32 -6.20 -46.42
N GLN A 16 14.60 -6.56 -47.68
CA GLN A 16 14.36 -7.92 -48.19
C GLN A 16 15.31 -8.98 -47.62
N GLY A 17 16.47 -8.58 -47.11
CA GLY A 17 17.41 -9.45 -46.41
C GLY A 17 17.11 -9.71 -44.92
N MET A 18 16.24 -8.95 -44.31
CA MET A 18 15.82 -9.11 -42.94
C MET A 18 14.73 -10.19 -42.86
N ARG A 19 15.11 -11.40 -42.46
CA ARG A 19 14.13 -12.41 -42.04
C ARG A 19 13.26 -11.83 -40.94
N ALA A 20 12.00 -11.59 -41.24
CA ALA A 20 11.00 -11.39 -40.22
C ALA A 20 11.02 -12.66 -39.33
N MET A 21 11.25 -12.50 -38.03
CA MET A 21 11.21 -13.65 -37.12
C MET A 21 9.89 -14.39 -37.31
N SER A 22 9.97 -15.71 -37.43
CA SER A 22 8.75 -16.51 -37.48
C SER A 22 8.02 -16.42 -36.13
N PHE A 23 6.71 -16.54 -36.13
CA PHE A 23 5.90 -16.52 -34.88
C PHE A 23 6.42 -17.54 -33.85
N GLY A 24 6.94 -18.69 -34.30
CA GLY A 24 7.56 -19.69 -33.43
C GLY A 24 8.85 -19.21 -32.75
N GLU A 25 9.75 -18.55 -33.51
CA GLU A 25 10.98 -17.97 -32.96
C GLU A 25 10.69 -16.87 -31.94
N HIS A 26 9.65 -16.04 -32.19
CA HIS A 26 9.23 -15.00 -31.26
C HIS A 26 8.69 -15.56 -29.94
N ILE A 27 7.95 -16.69 -29.98
CA ILE A 27 7.47 -17.38 -28.77
C ILE A 27 8.64 -18.00 -27.96
N GLU A 28 9.64 -18.54 -28.66
CA GLU A 28 10.80 -19.13 -27.99
C GLU A 28 11.68 -18.07 -27.29
N GLU A 29 11.81 -16.91 -27.91
CA GLU A 29 12.49 -15.75 -27.35
C GLU A 29 11.74 -15.17 -26.16
N LEU A 30 10.40 -15.08 -26.22
CA LEU A 30 9.55 -14.74 -25.07
C LEU A 30 9.78 -15.69 -23.89
N ARG A 31 9.80 -17.00 -24.17
CA ARG A 31 10.05 -18.03 -23.13
C ARG A 31 11.40 -17.81 -22.45
N SER A 32 12.45 -17.57 -23.24
CA SER A 32 13.79 -17.34 -22.75
C SER A 32 13.88 -16.12 -21.82
N HIS A 33 13.39 -14.98 -22.28
CA HIS A 33 13.37 -13.73 -21.49
C HIS A 33 12.47 -13.82 -20.26
N LEU A 34 11.34 -14.52 -20.35
CA LEU A 34 10.43 -14.74 -19.22
C LEU A 34 11.10 -15.61 -18.14
N VAL A 35 11.78 -16.69 -18.54
CA VAL A 35 12.53 -17.56 -17.60
C VAL A 35 13.64 -16.76 -16.91
N LEU A 36 14.41 -15.96 -17.65
CA LEU A 36 15.48 -15.14 -17.10
C LEU A 36 14.94 -14.05 -16.15
N ALA A 37 13.80 -13.44 -16.48
CA ALA A 37 13.13 -12.51 -15.58
C ALA A 37 12.69 -13.18 -14.29
N LEU A 38 12.11 -14.40 -14.39
CA LEU A 38 11.70 -15.18 -13.21
C LEU A 38 12.90 -15.60 -12.35
N VAL A 39 14.02 -16.01 -12.95
CA VAL A 39 15.25 -16.31 -12.22
C VAL A 39 15.75 -15.07 -11.47
N GLY A 40 15.75 -13.90 -12.12
CA GLY A 40 16.11 -12.64 -11.47
C GLY A 40 15.18 -12.31 -10.31
N LEU A 41 13.88 -12.54 -10.45
CA LEU A 41 12.91 -12.38 -9.37
C LEU A 41 13.20 -13.32 -8.20
N VAL A 42 13.44 -14.59 -8.45
CA VAL A 42 13.78 -15.58 -7.40
C VAL A 42 15.05 -15.14 -6.66
N VAL A 43 16.07 -14.70 -7.37
CA VAL A 43 17.31 -14.17 -6.76
C VAL A 43 17.01 -12.94 -5.93
N GLY A 44 16.21 -12.00 -6.43
CA GLY A 44 15.78 -10.82 -5.69
C GLY A 44 15.04 -11.18 -4.40
N VAL A 45 14.13 -12.15 -4.45
CA VAL A 45 13.41 -12.65 -3.27
C VAL A 45 14.39 -13.31 -2.28
N LEU A 46 15.30 -14.16 -2.75
CA LEU A 46 16.30 -14.80 -1.89
C LEU A 46 17.17 -13.77 -1.15
N ILE A 47 17.56 -12.68 -1.82
CA ILE A 47 18.31 -11.58 -1.20
C ILE A 47 17.57 -10.98 0.00
N THR A 48 16.24 -10.92 -0.03
CA THR A 48 15.45 -10.36 1.09
C THR A 48 15.52 -11.21 2.35
N PHE A 49 15.83 -12.51 2.23
CA PHE A 49 15.95 -13.45 3.36
C PHE A 49 17.37 -13.56 3.93
N ILE A 50 18.41 -13.05 3.23
CA ILE A 50 19.80 -13.22 3.66
C ILE A 50 20.09 -12.45 4.94
N PRO A 51 20.45 -13.10 6.06
CA PRO A 51 21.07 -12.45 7.20
C PRO A 51 22.50 -12.01 6.83
N PRO A 52 22.97 -10.83 7.22
CA PRO A 52 22.43 -9.85 8.16
C PRO A 52 21.56 -8.75 7.54
N LEU A 53 21.29 -8.80 6.23
CA LEU A 53 20.55 -7.75 5.53
C LEU A 53 19.11 -7.65 6.03
N ASN A 54 18.44 -8.78 6.27
CA ASN A 54 17.06 -8.87 6.77
C ASN A 54 16.11 -7.82 6.13
N LEU A 55 16.25 -7.64 4.79
CA LEU A 55 15.54 -6.59 4.06
C LEU A 55 14.02 -6.75 4.17
N GLY A 56 13.53 -7.99 4.12
CA GLY A 56 12.11 -8.28 4.30
C GLY A 56 11.58 -7.75 5.65
N GLN A 57 12.32 -7.98 6.74
CA GLN A 57 11.94 -7.49 8.06
C GLN A 57 12.00 -5.96 8.14
N ARG A 58 13.06 -5.34 7.62
CA ARG A 58 13.18 -3.87 7.59
C ARG A 58 12.05 -3.21 6.80
N VAL A 59 11.69 -3.78 5.66
CA VAL A 59 10.57 -3.28 4.85
C VAL A 59 9.25 -3.50 5.58
N MET A 60 9.04 -4.66 6.20
CA MET A 60 7.85 -4.92 7.02
C MET A 60 7.72 -3.94 8.18
N ASP A 61 8.81 -3.66 8.91
CA ASP A 61 8.82 -2.67 9.99
C ASP A 61 8.54 -1.26 9.45
N SER A 62 9.11 -0.92 8.30
CA SER A 62 8.85 0.36 7.64
C SER A 62 7.39 0.50 7.20
N MET A 63 6.77 -0.54 6.65
CA MET A 63 5.36 -0.56 6.23
C MET A 63 4.37 -0.57 7.40
N THR A 64 4.74 -1.14 8.56
CA THR A 64 3.91 -1.10 9.77
C THR A 64 3.99 0.24 10.50
N ARG A 65 5.09 0.97 10.33
CA ARG A 65 5.34 2.24 11.04
C ARG A 65 4.26 3.31 10.84
N PRO A 66 3.79 3.62 9.61
CA PRO A 66 2.72 4.59 9.41
C PRO A 66 1.44 4.22 10.17
N GLY A 67 1.06 2.94 10.14
CA GLY A 67 -0.11 2.44 10.86
C GLY A 67 0.01 2.55 12.38
N LYS A 68 1.19 2.21 12.93
CA LYS A 68 1.47 2.37 14.37
C LYS A 68 1.36 3.83 14.78
N VAL A 69 2.02 4.74 14.05
CA VAL A 69 2.02 6.17 14.35
C VAL A 69 0.62 6.77 14.27
N ALA A 70 -0.16 6.42 13.25
CA ALA A 70 -1.51 6.92 13.09
C ALA A 70 -2.44 6.42 14.21
N LEU A 71 -2.30 5.14 14.59
CA LEU A 71 -3.07 4.54 15.67
C LEU A 71 -2.71 5.15 17.03
N GLU A 72 -1.41 5.34 17.31
CA GLU A 72 -0.94 6.02 18.53
C GLU A 72 -1.44 7.46 18.60
N ALA A 73 -1.37 8.22 17.51
CA ALA A 73 -1.87 9.59 17.44
C ALA A 73 -3.38 9.65 17.72
N TYR A 74 -4.15 8.73 17.13
CA TYR A 74 -5.59 8.60 17.38
C TYR A 74 -5.89 8.36 18.87
N TRP A 75 -5.24 7.35 19.46
CA TRP A 75 -5.50 6.98 20.85
C TRP A 75 -5.02 8.03 21.83
N ASN A 76 -3.89 8.69 21.58
CA ASN A 76 -3.42 9.80 22.41
C ASN A 76 -4.41 10.96 22.41
N LYS A 77 -5.01 11.30 21.27
CA LYS A 77 -6.06 12.31 21.18
C LYS A 77 -7.30 11.88 21.93
N ARG A 78 -7.75 10.63 21.74
CA ARG A 78 -8.95 10.08 22.38
C ARG A 78 -8.82 9.99 23.92
N THR A 79 -7.64 9.57 24.39
CA THR A 79 -7.36 9.54 25.84
C THR A 79 -7.31 10.94 26.46
N ALA A 80 -6.77 11.93 25.75
CA ALA A 80 -6.79 13.31 26.18
C ALA A 80 -8.23 13.87 26.27
N GLU A 81 -9.07 13.61 25.26
CA GLU A 81 -10.48 14.01 25.27
C GLU A 81 -11.25 13.34 26.42
N ARG A 82 -11.04 12.04 26.63
CA ARG A 82 -11.67 11.31 27.76
C ARG A 82 -11.19 11.81 29.12
N ALA A 83 -9.92 12.15 29.25
CA ALA A 83 -9.37 12.74 30.48
C ALA A 83 -10.00 14.11 30.78
N GLU A 84 -10.22 14.93 29.76
CA GLU A 84 -10.87 16.22 29.94
C GLU A 84 -12.36 16.07 30.32
N VAL A 85 -13.09 15.16 29.66
CA VAL A 85 -14.47 14.81 30.03
C VAL A 85 -14.53 14.30 31.47
N ALA A 86 -13.61 13.42 31.89
CA ALA A 86 -13.52 12.94 33.25
C ALA A 86 -13.19 14.06 34.27
N ARG A 87 -12.38 15.03 33.86
CA ARG A 87 -12.06 16.22 34.67
C ARG A 87 -13.26 17.12 34.87
N VAL A 88 -14.06 17.35 33.84
CA VAL A 88 -15.32 18.12 33.92
C VAL A 88 -16.38 17.37 34.72
N ALA A 89 -16.51 16.05 34.51
CA ALA A 89 -17.45 15.22 35.27
C ALA A 89 -17.14 15.16 36.77
N LYS A 90 -15.88 15.31 37.18
CA LYS A 90 -15.48 15.36 38.60
C LYS A 90 -16.06 16.50 39.40
N THR A 91 -16.50 17.58 38.74
CA THR A 91 -17.17 18.70 39.43
C THR A 91 -18.63 18.41 39.75
N VAL A 92 -19.18 17.27 39.32
CA VAL A 92 -20.64 17.05 39.32
C VAL A 92 -21.04 15.74 40.04
N THR A 93 -20.12 14.76 40.26
CA THR A 93 -20.52 13.48 40.84
C THR A 93 -20.36 13.43 42.35
N PRO A 94 -21.46 13.15 43.13
CA PRO A 94 -21.37 12.89 44.55
C PRO A 94 -20.60 11.57 44.81
N PRO A 95 -20.01 11.41 45.99
CA PRO A 95 -19.31 10.17 46.33
C PRO A 95 -20.29 9.00 46.28
N VAL A 96 -19.90 7.93 45.57
CA VAL A 96 -20.70 6.70 45.50
C VAL A 96 -20.68 6.03 46.85
N GLY A 97 -21.84 5.98 47.53
CA GLY A 97 -22.02 5.20 48.73
C GLY A 97 -22.15 3.72 48.34
N MET A 98 -21.21 2.89 48.76
CA MET A 98 -21.31 1.43 48.67
C MET A 98 -21.75 0.87 50.00
N HIS A 99 -22.66 -0.09 49.99
CA HIS A 99 -23.04 -0.88 51.14
C HIS A 99 -22.25 -2.19 51.09
N LEU A 100 -21.40 -2.42 52.10
CA LEU A 100 -20.68 -3.70 52.26
C LEU A 100 -21.40 -4.56 53.30
N TYR A 101 -21.57 -5.84 53.03
CA TYR A 101 -22.05 -6.79 54.00
C TYR A 101 -20.98 -6.96 55.09
N ILE A 102 -21.36 -6.81 56.32
CA ILE A 102 -20.44 -6.92 57.45
C ILE A 102 -19.85 -8.33 57.52
N ALA A 103 -20.62 -9.35 57.14
CA ALA A 103 -20.17 -10.74 57.07
C ALA A 103 -18.97 -10.91 56.12
N ASP A 104 -18.99 -10.29 54.94
CA ASP A 104 -17.90 -10.39 53.94
C ASP A 104 -16.63 -9.67 54.41
N VAL A 105 -16.79 -8.53 55.08
CA VAL A 105 -15.68 -7.80 55.67
C VAL A 105 -14.99 -8.62 56.78
N VAL A 106 -15.79 -9.20 57.67
CA VAL A 106 -15.27 -10.02 58.76
C VAL A 106 -14.60 -11.29 58.25
N GLU A 107 -15.15 -11.93 57.23
CA GLU A 107 -14.51 -13.08 56.56
C GLU A 107 -13.16 -12.71 55.93
N GLY A 108 -13.09 -11.57 55.23
CA GLY A 108 -11.85 -11.05 54.68
C GLY A 108 -10.80 -10.74 55.75
N MET A 109 -11.22 -10.10 56.83
CA MET A 109 -10.35 -9.80 57.99
C MET A 109 -9.87 -11.07 58.70
N ALA A 110 -10.70 -12.10 58.85
CA ALA A 110 -10.31 -13.36 59.43
C ALA A 110 -9.23 -14.10 58.62
N LYS A 111 -9.24 -13.94 57.27
CA LYS A 111 -8.19 -14.48 56.40
C LYS A 111 -6.86 -13.73 56.54
N LEU A 112 -6.91 -12.43 56.77
CA LEU A 112 -5.73 -11.56 56.89
C LEU A 112 -5.11 -11.58 58.30
N LEU A 113 -5.94 -11.79 59.34
CA LEU A 113 -5.56 -11.76 60.76
C LEU A 113 -6.06 -13.02 61.47
N PRO A 114 -5.45 -14.18 61.20
CA PRO A 114 -5.92 -15.47 61.75
C PRO A 114 -5.84 -15.55 63.27
N GLU A 115 -5.03 -14.75 63.97
CA GLU A 115 -4.92 -14.68 65.41
C GLU A 115 -5.98 -13.79 66.09
N ALA A 116 -6.72 -12.98 65.27
CA ALA A 116 -7.76 -12.12 65.79
C ALA A 116 -9.02 -12.95 66.12
N LYS A 117 -9.48 -12.89 67.39
CA LYS A 117 -10.75 -13.51 67.81
C LYS A 117 -11.94 -12.72 67.29
N LEU A 118 -12.20 -12.82 65.95
CA LEU A 118 -13.33 -12.18 65.32
C LEU A 118 -14.60 -13.01 65.51
N PRO A 119 -15.77 -12.37 65.67
CA PRO A 119 -17.04 -13.10 65.77
C PRO A 119 -17.29 -13.82 64.40
N PRO A 120 -18.01 -14.96 64.45
CA PRO A 120 -18.25 -15.71 63.21
C PRO A 120 -19.07 -14.89 62.19
N PRO A 121 -18.74 -14.92 60.93
CA PRO A 121 -19.43 -14.09 59.89
C PRO A 121 -20.95 -14.29 59.88
N LYS A 122 -21.42 -15.50 60.18
CA LYS A 122 -22.85 -15.83 60.22
C LYS A 122 -23.63 -15.09 61.33
N SER A 123 -22.94 -14.50 62.34
CA SER A 123 -23.61 -13.74 63.39
C SER A 123 -24.15 -12.41 63.00
N PHE A 124 -23.75 -11.91 61.81
CA PHE A 124 -24.14 -10.59 61.32
C PHE A 124 -25.34 -10.62 60.35
N GLY A 125 -25.78 -11.82 59.89
CA GLY A 125 -26.90 -11.91 58.94
C GLY A 125 -26.73 -11.01 57.72
N ASP A 126 -27.79 -10.33 57.31
CA ASP A 126 -27.78 -9.39 56.19
C ASP A 126 -27.42 -7.94 56.60
N ALA A 127 -26.76 -7.77 57.75
CA ALA A 127 -26.37 -6.45 58.20
C ALA A 127 -25.36 -5.81 57.23
N THR A 128 -25.68 -4.63 56.76
CA THR A 128 -24.82 -3.84 55.88
C THR A 128 -24.34 -2.59 56.60
N MET A 129 -23.10 -2.20 56.34
CA MET A 129 -22.61 -0.92 56.83
C MET A 129 -22.33 0.01 55.66
N PRO A 130 -22.74 1.26 55.75
CA PRO A 130 -22.43 2.24 54.73
C PRO A 130 -20.93 2.57 54.80
N VAL A 131 -20.21 2.21 53.77
CA VAL A 131 -18.80 2.55 53.63
C VAL A 131 -18.67 3.64 52.62
N ARG A 132 -18.11 4.78 53.03
CA ARG A 132 -17.74 5.82 52.11
C ARG A 132 -16.38 5.44 51.52
N VAL A 133 -16.41 4.83 50.35
CA VAL A 133 -15.18 4.49 49.60
C VAL A 133 -14.64 5.76 48.95
N THR A 134 -13.61 6.31 49.51
CA THR A 134 -12.85 7.39 48.87
C THR A 134 -11.80 6.71 48.00
N ILE A 135 -12.12 6.39 46.78
CA ILE A 135 -11.14 5.90 45.82
C ILE A 135 -10.22 7.06 45.47
N GLY A 136 -8.93 6.88 45.72
CA GLY A 136 -7.93 7.88 45.37
C GLY A 136 -8.04 8.28 43.87
N LYS A 137 -7.93 9.56 43.60
CA LYS A 137 -8.07 10.13 42.27
C LYS A 137 -7.17 9.43 41.25
N ASP A 138 -5.97 9.10 41.68
CA ASP A 138 -4.93 8.52 40.86
C ASP A 138 -5.12 7.01 40.67
N ASP A 139 -5.68 6.30 41.66
CA ASP A 139 -5.95 4.85 41.59
C ASP A 139 -7.08 4.54 40.62
N LEU A 140 -8.15 5.36 40.60
CA LEU A 140 -9.23 5.25 39.59
C LEU A 140 -8.74 5.55 38.17
N ILE A 141 -7.95 6.60 37.99
CA ILE A 141 -7.40 6.95 36.70
C ILE A 141 -6.47 5.85 36.20
N THR A 142 -5.62 5.33 37.10
CA THR A 142 -4.66 4.27 36.75
C THR A 142 -5.36 2.94 36.46
N SER A 143 -6.37 2.54 37.28
CA SER A 143 -7.11 1.31 37.02
C SER A 143 -8.00 1.40 35.78
N VAL A 144 -8.62 2.56 35.52
CA VAL A 144 -9.38 2.79 34.27
C VAL A 144 -8.46 2.87 33.08
N GLN A 145 -7.27 3.49 33.18
CA GLN A 145 -6.29 3.49 32.11
C GLN A 145 -5.75 2.10 31.81
N GLN A 146 -5.44 1.28 32.84
CA GLN A 146 -4.99 -0.10 32.65
C GLN A 146 -6.06 -1.02 32.06
N THR A 147 -7.34 -0.78 32.41
CA THR A 147 -8.48 -1.57 31.88
C THR A 147 -8.91 -1.13 30.49
N ILE A 148 -8.58 0.09 30.07
CA ILE A 148 -8.97 0.70 28.78
C ILE A 148 -7.76 0.99 27.91
N GLU A 149 -6.59 0.40 28.15
CA GLU A 149 -5.52 0.50 27.15
C GLU A 149 -5.98 -0.24 25.88
N PRO A 150 -6.39 0.52 24.83
CA PRO A 150 -6.74 -0.10 23.58
C PRO A 150 -5.50 -0.74 22.98
N PRO A 151 -5.65 -1.76 22.18
CA PRO A 151 -4.52 -2.38 21.51
C PRO A 151 -3.79 -1.32 20.67
N ARG A 152 -2.65 -0.87 21.19
CA ARG A 152 -1.77 0.08 20.49
C ARG A 152 -1.02 -0.57 19.32
N ALA A 153 -1.32 -1.83 19.03
CA ALA A 153 -0.65 -2.66 18.05
C ALA A 153 -1.65 -3.24 17.05
N PHE A 154 -1.12 -3.70 15.92
CA PHE A 154 -1.89 -4.49 14.98
C PHE A 154 -2.36 -5.80 15.63
N ILE A 155 -3.57 -6.21 15.28
CA ILE A 155 -4.15 -7.48 15.73
C ILE A 155 -3.88 -8.52 14.64
N SER A 156 -3.24 -9.64 15.01
CA SER A 156 -3.15 -10.84 14.18
C SER A 156 -4.14 -11.88 14.72
N LEU A 157 -4.97 -12.44 13.86
CA LEU A 157 -6.02 -13.38 14.26
C LEU A 157 -5.59 -14.85 14.15
N ALA A 158 -4.52 -15.12 13.39
CA ALA A 158 -4.02 -16.48 13.20
C ALA A 158 -2.47 -16.52 13.22
N PRO A 159 -1.84 -17.55 13.80
CA PRO A 159 -0.39 -17.66 13.86
C PRO A 159 0.30 -17.68 12.49
N LEU A 160 -0.33 -18.32 11.49
CA LEU A 160 0.19 -18.40 10.12
C LEU A 160 0.01 -17.10 9.33
N GLU A 161 -0.87 -16.21 9.77
CA GLU A 161 -1.14 -14.92 9.13
C GLU A 161 0.14 -14.08 9.00
N THR A 162 0.88 -13.96 10.09
CA THR A 162 2.13 -13.18 10.13
C THR A 162 3.21 -13.77 9.21
N ALA A 163 3.32 -15.10 9.14
CA ALA A 163 4.26 -15.76 8.25
C ALA A 163 3.90 -15.52 6.78
N THR A 164 2.63 -15.66 6.41
CA THR A 164 2.15 -15.41 5.04
C THR A 164 2.42 -13.97 4.61
N ILE A 165 2.14 -13.00 5.50
CA ILE A 165 2.43 -11.59 5.27
C ILE A 165 3.93 -11.36 5.05
N TYR A 166 4.78 -11.97 5.89
CA TYR A 166 6.22 -11.85 5.74
C TYR A 166 6.71 -12.35 4.38
N PHE A 167 6.24 -13.52 3.93
CA PHE A 167 6.56 -14.03 2.59
C PHE A 167 6.08 -13.11 1.48
N MET A 168 4.88 -12.55 1.60
CA MET A 168 4.33 -11.59 0.64
C MET A 168 5.19 -10.33 0.57
N VAL A 169 5.58 -9.76 1.69
CA VAL A 169 6.48 -8.59 1.77
C VAL A 169 7.82 -8.91 1.12
N CYS A 170 8.41 -10.09 1.41
CA CYS A 170 9.65 -10.53 0.80
C CYS A 170 9.54 -10.67 -0.72
N LEU A 171 8.43 -11.22 -1.22
CA LEU A 171 8.19 -11.39 -2.65
C LEU A 171 8.10 -10.03 -3.36
N VAL A 172 7.31 -9.11 -2.83
CA VAL A 172 7.14 -7.77 -3.44
C VAL A 172 8.42 -6.94 -3.32
N THR A 173 9.11 -6.99 -2.18
CA THR A 173 10.41 -6.32 -2.00
C THR A 173 11.45 -6.91 -2.96
N GLY A 174 11.47 -8.22 -3.10
CA GLY A 174 12.32 -8.93 -4.07
C GLY A 174 12.05 -8.50 -5.50
N LEU A 175 10.78 -8.31 -5.88
CA LEU A 175 10.40 -7.79 -7.20
C LEU A 175 10.90 -6.36 -7.42
N VAL A 176 10.78 -5.49 -6.41
CA VAL A 176 11.30 -4.11 -6.50
C VAL A 176 12.82 -4.10 -6.64
N ILE A 177 13.53 -4.96 -5.90
CA ILE A 177 14.99 -5.10 -6.00
C ILE A 177 15.39 -5.69 -7.36
N ALA A 178 14.66 -6.68 -7.86
CA ALA A 178 14.89 -7.30 -9.16
C ALA A 178 14.39 -6.47 -10.34
N SER A 179 13.65 -5.37 -10.10
CA SER A 179 13.02 -4.57 -11.17
C SER A 179 13.99 -4.13 -12.27
N PRO A 180 15.26 -3.73 -12.02
CA PRO A 180 16.19 -3.38 -13.10
C PRO A 180 16.43 -4.55 -14.07
N TRP A 181 16.56 -5.76 -13.53
CA TRP A 181 16.75 -6.97 -14.32
C TRP A 181 15.46 -7.38 -15.05
N VAL A 182 14.32 -7.33 -14.36
CA VAL A 182 13.00 -7.68 -14.93
C VAL A 182 12.67 -6.73 -16.10
N PHE A 183 12.86 -5.42 -15.91
CA PHE A 183 12.64 -4.44 -16.97
C PHE A 183 13.62 -4.62 -18.13
N TYR A 184 14.88 -4.97 -17.86
CA TYR A 184 15.84 -5.27 -18.92
C TYR A 184 15.36 -6.45 -19.77
N GLN A 185 14.93 -7.56 -19.17
CA GLN A 185 14.41 -8.72 -19.89
C GLN A 185 13.13 -8.39 -20.68
N LEU A 186 12.22 -7.63 -20.06
CA LEU A 186 10.99 -7.19 -20.72
C LEU A 186 11.28 -6.36 -21.97
N TRP A 187 12.15 -5.36 -21.85
CA TRP A 187 12.51 -4.51 -22.96
C TRP A 187 13.38 -5.20 -24.01
N ALA A 188 14.23 -6.17 -23.62
CA ALA A 188 14.97 -6.99 -24.54
C ALA A 188 14.03 -7.85 -25.40
N PHE A 189 12.99 -8.44 -24.80
CA PHE A 189 11.94 -9.14 -25.53
C PHE A 189 11.20 -8.22 -26.50
N VAL A 190 10.79 -7.01 -26.07
CA VAL A 190 10.15 -6.04 -26.94
C VAL A 190 11.06 -5.67 -28.11
N ALA A 191 12.36 -5.47 -27.86
CA ALA A 191 13.34 -5.15 -28.90
C ALA A 191 13.49 -6.26 -29.93
N ALA A 192 13.35 -7.53 -29.55
CA ALA A 192 13.41 -8.67 -30.46
C ALA A 192 12.29 -8.65 -31.51
N GLY A 193 11.09 -8.20 -31.11
CA GLY A 193 9.93 -8.06 -32.02
C GLY A 193 9.91 -6.78 -32.87
N LEU A 194 10.85 -5.84 -32.66
CA LEU A 194 10.90 -4.57 -33.39
C LEU A 194 11.88 -4.59 -34.57
N TYR A 195 11.59 -3.74 -35.58
CA TYR A 195 12.52 -3.52 -36.68
C TYR A 195 13.84 -2.92 -36.19
N ARG A 196 14.92 -3.16 -36.94
CA ARG A 196 16.29 -2.77 -36.53
C ARG A 196 16.45 -1.28 -36.24
N HIS A 197 15.75 -0.43 -37.00
CA HIS A 197 15.76 1.03 -36.82
C HIS A 197 14.95 1.50 -35.57
N GLU A 198 14.05 0.65 -35.06
CA GLU A 198 13.22 0.98 -33.89
C GLU A 198 13.85 0.53 -32.58
N ARG A 199 14.83 -0.39 -32.63
CA ARG A 199 15.48 -0.93 -31.42
C ARG A 199 16.18 0.14 -30.57
N HIS A 200 16.61 1.25 -31.15
CA HIS A 200 17.23 2.33 -30.38
C HIS A 200 16.26 2.99 -29.41
N TYR A 201 14.94 2.99 -29.71
CA TYR A 201 13.93 3.47 -28.76
C TYR A 201 13.92 2.67 -27.46
N VAL A 202 14.13 1.36 -27.55
CA VAL A 202 14.14 0.47 -26.38
C VAL A 202 15.25 0.83 -25.39
N GLN A 203 16.45 1.14 -25.91
CA GLN A 203 17.58 1.55 -25.06
C GLN A 203 17.31 2.87 -24.33
N ALA A 204 16.58 3.79 -24.96
CA ALA A 204 16.18 5.04 -24.33
C ALA A 204 15.03 4.83 -23.32
N TYR A 205 14.06 3.95 -23.61
CA TYR A 205 12.90 3.73 -22.74
C TYR A 205 13.20 2.92 -21.50
N LEU A 206 14.22 2.04 -21.50
CA LEU A 206 14.59 1.22 -20.36
C LEU A 206 14.86 2.04 -19.07
N PRO A 207 15.78 3.04 -19.07
CA PRO A 207 16.04 3.82 -17.86
C PRO A 207 14.83 4.65 -17.41
N PHE A 208 14.05 5.17 -18.37
CA PHE A 208 12.81 5.88 -18.03
C PHE A 208 11.77 4.97 -17.41
N SER A 209 11.60 3.76 -17.95
CA SER A 209 10.69 2.74 -17.41
C SER A 209 11.04 2.38 -15.97
N LEU A 210 12.31 2.08 -15.71
CA LEU A 210 12.77 1.79 -14.35
C LEU A 210 12.58 3.00 -13.41
N GLY A 211 12.95 4.19 -13.86
CA GLY A 211 12.79 5.43 -13.09
C GLY A 211 11.32 5.71 -12.77
N LEU A 212 10.41 5.55 -13.74
CA LEU A 212 8.97 5.74 -13.55
C LEU A 212 8.39 4.70 -12.58
N PHE A 213 8.79 3.44 -12.71
CA PHE A 213 8.35 2.38 -11.81
C PHE A 213 8.73 2.70 -10.35
N LEU A 214 9.99 2.99 -10.10
CA LEU A 214 10.47 3.34 -8.77
C LEU A 214 9.80 4.62 -8.26
N ALA A 215 9.65 5.64 -9.09
CA ALA A 215 8.94 6.86 -8.73
C ALA A 215 7.49 6.57 -8.31
N GLY A 216 6.77 5.69 -9.03
CA GLY A 216 5.44 5.24 -8.67
C GLY A 216 5.39 4.51 -7.33
N VAL A 217 6.32 3.57 -7.10
CA VAL A 217 6.45 2.85 -5.82
C VAL A 217 6.70 3.83 -4.66
N PHE A 218 7.65 4.75 -4.81
CA PHE A 218 7.99 5.73 -3.76
C PHE A 218 6.86 6.74 -3.53
N LEU A 219 6.23 7.24 -4.59
CA LEU A 219 5.08 8.15 -4.46
C LEU A 219 3.95 7.49 -3.68
N CYS A 220 3.65 6.24 -3.99
CA CYS A 220 2.63 5.49 -3.26
C CYS A 220 3.01 5.31 -1.80
N TYR A 221 4.22 4.88 -1.53
CA TYR A 221 4.68 4.58 -0.19
C TYR A 221 4.72 5.83 0.72
N PHE A 222 5.31 6.93 0.23
CA PHE A 222 5.47 8.16 1.02
C PHE A 222 4.27 9.12 0.93
N GLY A 223 3.49 9.05 -0.13
CA GLY A 223 2.36 9.95 -0.37
C GLY A 223 1.01 9.27 -0.11
N VAL A 224 0.66 8.29 -0.94
CA VAL A 224 -0.70 7.74 -0.97
C VAL A 224 -1.02 6.96 0.30
N LEU A 225 -0.13 6.07 0.76
CA LEU A 225 -0.37 5.25 1.96
C LEU A 225 -0.63 6.08 3.22
N PRO A 226 0.20 7.09 3.59
CA PRO A 226 -0.08 7.91 4.76
C PRO A 226 -1.38 8.72 4.65
N ILE A 227 -1.67 9.28 3.47
CA ILE A 227 -2.89 10.06 3.24
C ILE A 227 -4.13 9.17 3.37
N THR A 228 -4.11 7.99 2.75
CA THR A 228 -5.20 7.01 2.84
C THR A 228 -5.46 6.61 4.30
N LEU A 229 -4.40 6.32 5.04
CA LEU A 229 -4.53 5.91 6.44
C LEU A 229 -5.11 7.04 7.31
N GLN A 230 -4.60 8.27 7.15
CA GLN A 230 -5.12 9.43 7.88
C GLN A 230 -6.61 9.65 7.58
N PHE A 231 -6.99 9.54 6.32
CA PHE A 231 -8.39 9.66 5.90
C PHE A 231 -9.26 8.58 6.56
N LEU A 232 -8.85 7.31 6.51
CA LEU A 232 -9.59 6.20 7.13
C LEU A 232 -9.73 6.38 8.66
N MET A 233 -8.66 6.83 9.32
CA MET A 233 -8.71 7.12 10.76
C MET A 233 -9.69 8.25 11.08
N GLN A 234 -9.66 9.35 10.32
CA GLN A 234 -10.60 10.48 10.51
C GLN A 234 -12.04 10.07 10.24
N PHE A 235 -12.28 9.21 9.26
CA PHE A 235 -13.60 8.71 8.94
C PHE A 235 -14.18 7.86 10.09
N ASN A 236 -13.38 7.00 10.71
CA ASN A 236 -13.78 6.25 11.90
C ASN A 236 -14.13 7.19 13.08
N VAL A 237 -13.32 8.25 13.27
CA VAL A 237 -13.62 9.28 14.29
C VAL A 237 -14.98 9.93 14.04
N TRP A 238 -15.27 10.29 12.79
CA TRP A 238 -16.53 10.92 12.41
C TRP A 238 -17.73 10.02 12.68
N LEU A 239 -17.58 8.71 12.50
CA LEU A 239 -18.61 7.71 12.80
C LEU A 239 -18.68 7.35 14.30
N GLY A 240 -17.76 7.82 15.14
CA GLY A 240 -17.69 7.45 16.55
C GLY A 240 -17.25 6.01 16.81
N ILE A 241 -16.60 5.36 15.83
CA ILE A 241 -16.11 3.98 15.90
C ILE A 241 -14.63 3.99 16.28
N ASP A 242 -14.26 3.19 17.28
CA ASP A 242 -12.86 3.01 17.64
C ASP A 242 -12.16 2.08 16.62
N PRO A 243 -11.14 2.58 15.88
CA PRO A 243 -10.50 1.79 14.85
C PRO A 243 -9.60 0.71 15.42
N THR A 244 -9.72 -0.48 14.87
CA THR A 244 -8.77 -1.59 15.08
C THR A 244 -8.13 -1.95 13.75
N LEU A 245 -6.79 -1.96 13.69
CA LEU A 245 -6.07 -2.32 12.47
C LEU A 245 -5.69 -3.79 12.51
N ARG A 246 -6.27 -4.57 11.62
CA ARG A 246 -5.85 -5.94 11.40
C ARG A 246 -4.56 -5.95 10.59
N LEU A 247 -3.58 -6.73 11.05
CA LEU A 247 -2.25 -6.79 10.43
C LEU A 247 -2.31 -7.23 8.96
N SER A 248 -3.10 -8.28 8.65
CA SER A 248 -3.24 -8.79 7.28
C SER A 248 -3.80 -7.77 6.31
N ASP A 249 -4.86 -7.06 6.71
CA ASP A 249 -5.55 -6.13 5.82
C ASP A 249 -4.65 -4.93 5.52
N TRP A 250 -4.02 -4.37 6.56
CA TRP A 250 -3.07 -3.27 6.40
C TRP A 250 -1.86 -3.67 5.55
N MET A 251 -1.22 -4.81 5.89
CA MET A 251 -0.01 -5.23 5.21
C MET A 251 -0.25 -5.66 3.77
N SER A 252 -1.37 -6.31 3.49
CA SER A 252 -1.75 -6.63 2.10
C SER A 252 -1.92 -5.36 1.28
N PHE A 253 -2.64 -4.38 1.82
CA PHE A 253 -2.82 -3.08 1.19
C PHE A 253 -1.48 -2.34 1.01
N ALA A 254 -0.70 -2.20 2.09
CA ALA A 254 0.57 -1.48 2.08
C ALA A 254 1.64 -2.12 1.18
N THR A 255 1.54 -3.42 0.91
CA THR A 255 2.49 -4.17 0.09
C THR A 255 2.10 -4.18 -1.39
N ILE A 256 0.82 -4.44 -1.70
CA ILE A 256 0.35 -4.54 -3.09
C ILE A 256 0.23 -3.17 -3.74
N LEU A 257 -0.25 -2.18 -3.01
CA LEU A 257 -0.56 -0.87 -3.56
C LEU A 257 0.65 -0.16 -4.21
N PRO A 258 1.84 -0.10 -3.58
CA PRO A 258 3.03 0.48 -4.22
C PRO A 258 3.41 -0.22 -5.53
N LEU A 259 3.25 -1.56 -5.59
CA LEU A 259 3.53 -2.32 -6.81
C LEU A 259 2.57 -1.94 -7.94
N VAL A 260 1.28 -1.83 -7.63
CA VAL A 260 0.25 -1.42 -8.62
C VAL A 260 0.50 0.00 -9.09
N PHE A 261 0.90 0.93 -8.21
CA PHE A 261 1.28 2.28 -8.59
C PHE A 261 2.51 2.26 -9.49
N GLY A 262 3.56 1.51 -9.14
CA GLY A 262 4.73 1.36 -9.98
C GLY A 262 4.39 0.86 -11.39
N ALA A 263 3.51 -0.15 -11.50
CA ALA A 263 3.00 -0.64 -12.77
C ALA A 263 2.14 0.39 -13.50
N SER A 264 1.28 1.14 -12.80
CA SER A 264 0.42 2.18 -13.39
C SER A 264 1.22 3.35 -13.94
N PHE A 265 2.38 3.66 -13.34
CA PHE A 265 3.31 4.68 -13.84
C PHE A 265 3.94 4.30 -15.19
N GLN A 266 3.86 3.01 -15.60
CA GLN A 266 4.26 2.62 -16.95
C GLN A 266 3.25 3.05 -18.03
N THR A 267 2.01 3.37 -17.66
CA THR A 267 0.93 3.71 -18.60
C THR A 267 1.34 4.84 -19.59
N PRO A 268 1.86 5.99 -19.15
CA PRO A 268 2.27 7.05 -20.10
C PRO A 268 3.39 6.59 -21.05
N LEU A 269 4.32 5.76 -20.55
CA LEU A 269 5.44 5.27 -21.33
C LEU A 269 4.97 4.24 -22.38
N ILE A 270 4.09 3.32 -21.98
CA ILE A 270 3.47 2.34 -22.88
C ILE A 270 2.65 3.06 -23.97
N MET A 271 1.85 4.06 -23.62
CA MET A 271 1.09 4.86 -24.58
C MET A 271 2.00 5.57 -25.58
N MET A 272 3.09 6.17 -25.10
CA MET A 272 4.08 6.84 -25.94
C MET A 272 4.80 5.86 -26.86
N PHE A 273 5.13 4.65 -26.37
CA PHE A 273 5.77 3.60 -27.15
C PHE A 273 4.84 3.09 -28.27
N LEU A 274 3.60 2.76 -27.94
CA LEU A 274 2.60 2.30 -28.92
C LEU A 274 2.30 3.37 -29.99
N SER A 275 2.37 4.65 -29.62
CA SER A 275 2.25 5.74 -30.57
C SER A 275 3.50 5.88 -31.45
N ALA A 276 4.70 5.64 -30.92
CA ALA A 276 5.95 5.74 -31.69
C ALA A 276 6.04 4.66 -32.79
N ILE A 277 5.46 3.47 -32.54
CA ILE A 277 5.38 2.39 -33.56
C ILE A 277 4.11 2.47 -34.42
N GLY A 278 3.31 3.54 -34.27
CA GLY A 278 2.18 3.82 -35.14
C GLY A 278 0.90 3.00 -34.90
N ILE A 279 0.80 2.26 -33.75
CA ILE A 279 -0.37 1.43 -33.44
C ILE A 279 -1.55 2.30 -32.98
N PHE A 280 -1.32 3.31 -32.14
CA PHE A 280 -2.34 4.20 -31.60
C PHE A 280 -1.90 5.66 -31.67
N GLY A 281 -2.81 6.53 -32.09
CA GLY A 281 -2.65 7.97 -32.06
C GLY A 281 -3.23 8.63 -30.81
N ALA A 282 -3.00 9.93 -30.64
CA ALA A 282 -3.58 10.70 -29.53
C ALA A 282 -5.12 10.68 -29.57
N ASP A 283 -5.72 10.66 -30.73
CA ASP A 283 -7.18 10.68 -30.91
C ASP A 283 -7.80 9.32 -30.58
N ASP A 284 -7.07 8.21 -30.81
CA ASP A 284 -7.49 6.88 -30.40
C ASP A 284 -7.59 6.78 -28.87
N TYR A 285 -6.58 7.30 -28.17
CA TYR A 285 -6.61 7.34 -26.70
C TYR A 285 -7.72 8.24 -26.17
N ARG A 286 -7.96 9.39 -26.80
CA ARG A 286 -9.06 10.31 -26.44
C ARG A 286 -10.42 9.66 -26.61
N SER A 287 -10.63 8.92 -27.72
CA SER A 287 -11.89 8.24 -28.00
C SER A 287 -12.20 7.14 -26.99
N LYS A 288 -11.16 6.45 -26.50
CA LYS A 288 -11.27 5.34 -25.54
C LYS A 288 -11.21 5.80 -24.06
N ARG A 289 -11.14 7.11 -23.79
CA ARG A 289 -11.02 7.69 -22.45
C ARG A 289 -12.05 7.15 -21.45
N LYS A 290 -13.32 7.06 -21.85
CA LYS A 290 -14.40 6.56 -20.98
C LYS A 290 -14.17 5.11 -20.53
N VAL A 291 -13.71 4.26 -21.44
CA VAL A 291 -13.41 2.84 -21.16
C VAL A 291 -12.19 2.73 -20.27
N ALA A 292 -11.14 3.51 -20.51
CA ALA A 292 -9.94 3.54 -19.66
C ALA A 292 -10.28 3.96 -18.23
N ILE A 293 -11.05 5.03 -18.05
CA ILE A 293 -11.51 5.48 -16.72
C ILE A 293 -12.33 4.38 -16.03
N LEU A 294 -13.24 3.72 -16.75
CA LEU A 294 -14.02 2.61 -16.19
C LEU A 294 -13.11 1.48 -15.70
N ILE A 295 -12.13 1.07 -16.50
CA ILE A 295 -11.17 0.01 -16.12
C ILE A 295 -10.38 0.44 -14.88
N ILE A 296 -9.90 1.69 -14.83
CA ILE A 296 -9.16 2.23 -13.68
C ILE A 296 -10.03 2.21 -12.42
N VAL A 297 -11.27 2.63 -12.50
CA VAL A 297 -12.20 2.65 -11.34
C VAL A 297 -12.50 1.24 -10.85
N VAL A 298 -12.72 0.28 -11.77
CA VAL A 298 -12.91 -1.13 -11.41
C VAL A 298 -11.64 -1.71 -10.77
N ALA A 299 -10.47 -1.44 -11.34
CA ALA A 299 -9.20 -1.88 -10.76
C ALA A 299 -8.99 -1.29 -9.37
N ALA A 300 -9.27 -0.01 -9.17
CA ALA A 300 -9.21 0.64 -7.86
C ALA A 300 -10.17 -0.02 -6.85
N ALA A 301 -11.38 -0.39 -7.25
CA ALA A 301 -12.34 -1.07 -6.39
C ALA A 301 -11.87 -2.45 -5.92
N VAL A 302 -11.17 -3.18 -6.79
CA VAL A 302 -10.60 -4.52 -6.45
C VAL A 302 -9.40 -4.40 -5.50
N LEU A 303 -8.64 -3.32 -5.61
CA LEU A 303 -7.40 -3.12 -4.87
C LEU A 303 -7.61 -2.47 -3.48
N THR A 304 -8.71 -1.77 -3.28
CA THR A 304 -9.03 -1.16 -1.97
C THR A 304 -9.52 -2.22 -0.98
N PRO A 305 -9.04 -2.20 0.28
CA PRO A 305 -9.38 -3.22 1.28
C PRO A 305 -10.80 -3.13 1.84
N GLY A 306 -11.61 -2.16 1.41
CA GLY A 306 -12.99 -1.96 1.85
C GLY A 306 -13.88 -1.47 0.71
N PRO A 307 -15.20 -1.69 0.79
CA PRO A 307 -16.16 -1.27 -0.23
C PRO A 307 -16.47 0.23 -0.16
N ASP A 308 -15.56 1.06 0.34
CA ASP A 308 -15.77 2.50 0.51
C ASP A 308 -15.33 3.28 -0.74
N VAL A 309 -16.26 4.09 -1.22
CA VAL A 309 -16.07 4.94 -2.42
C VAL A 309 -14.91 5.93 -2.24
N SER A 310 -14.65 6.36 -1.02
CA SER A 310 -13.63 7.37 -0.73
C SER A 310 -12.22 6.85 -0.95
N SER A 311 -11.89 5.67 -0.43
CA SER A 311 -10.59 5.01 -0.65
C SER A 311 -10.40 4.64 -2.13
N GLN A 312 -11.49 4.18 -2.78
CA GLN A 312 -11.48 3.88 -4.20
C GLN A 312 -11.16 5.11 -5.05
N LEU A 313 -11.78 6.27 -4.76
CA LEU A 313 -11.50 7.53 -5.47
C LEU A 313 -10.06 8.01 -5.23
N LEU A 314 -9.57 7.90 -4.00
CA LEU A 314 -8.20 8.28 -3.66
C LEU A 314 -7.16 7.50 -4.47
N LEU A 315 -7.47 6.25 -4.81
CA LEU A 315 -6.64 5.40 -5.66
C LEU A 315 -6.85 5.68 -7.16
N ALA A 316 -8.10 5.84 -7.59
CA ALA A 316 -8.44 6.02 -9.00
C ALA A 316 -7.94 7.36 -9.56
N ILE A 317 -8.00 8.46 -8.80
CA ILE A 317 -7.63 9.80 -9.27
C ILE A 317 -6.20 9.86 -9.79
N PRO A 318 -5.15 9.43 -9.05
CA PRO A 318 -3.79 9.42 -9.58
C PRO A 318 -3.62 8.58 -10.84
N MET A 319 -4.30 7.43 -10.93
CA MET A 319 -4.24 6.57 -12.11
C MET A 319 -4.89 7.23 -13.34
N ILE A 320 -6.01 7.93 -13.15
CA ILE A 320 -6.67 8.69 -14.21
C ILE A 320 -5.76 9.83 -14.68
N LEU A 321 -5.11 10.53 -13.74
CA LEU A 321 -4.17 11.61 -14.06
C LEU A 321 -2.98 11.10 -14.89
N LEU A 322 -2.46 9.89 -14.57
CA LEU A 322 -1.39 9.26 -15.36
C LEU A 322 -1.85 8.93 -16.78
N TYR A 323 -3.08 8.46 -16.96
CA TYR A 323 -3.63 8.21 -18.29
C TYR A 323 -3.78 9.51 -19.10
N GLU A 324 -4.33 10.58 -18.49
CA GLU A 324 -4.43 11.90 -19.12
C GLU A 324 -3.06 12.48 -19.46
N LEU A 325 -2.08 12.33 -18.56
CA LEU A 325 -0.69 12.71 -18.82
C LEU A 325 -0.12 11.97 -20.04
N GLY A 326 -0.42 10.68 -20.15
CA GLY A 326 -0.05 9.87 -21.33
C GLY A 326 -0.62 10.45 -22.63
N ILE A 327 -1.90 10.81 -22.65
CA ILE A 327 -2.53 11.47 -23.82
C ILE A 327 -1.82 12.78 -24.16
N LEU A 328 -1.51 13.61 -23.16
CA LEU A 328 -0.82 14.90 -23.38
C LEU A 328 0.58 14.71 -23.95
N ILE A 329 1.34 13.72 -23.45
CA ILE A 329 2.68 13.42 -23.97
C ILE A 329 2.61 12.95 -25.43
N VAL A 330 1.70 12.03 -25.75
CA VAL A 330 1.51 11.53 -27.12
C VAL A 330 1.10 12.67 -28.06
N ALA A 331 0.13 13.50 -27.65
CA ALA A 331 -0.33 14.64 -28.46
C ALA A 331 0.78 15.68 -28.70
N SER A 332 1.61 15.95 -27.68
CA SER A 332 2.72 16.90 -27.80
C SER A 332 3.81 16.43 -28.77
N LYS A 333 4.06 15.12 -28.82
CA LYS A 333 5.00 14.53 -29.80
C LYS A 333 4.44 14.54 -31.21
N ALA A 334 3.17 14.22 -31.39
CA ALA A 334 2.52 14.28 -32.73
C ALA A 334 2.60 15.68 -33.32
N LYS A 335 2.31 16.73 -32.54
CA LYS A 335 2.41 18.12 -32.96
C LYS A 335 3.83 18.58 -33.33
N LYS A 336 4.86 17.97 -32.75
CA LYS A 336 6.27 18.24 -33.09
C LYS A 336 6.73 17.53 -34.37
N ALA A 337 6.03 16.48 -34.79
CA ALA A 337 6.34 15.68 -35.98
C ALA A 337 5.66 16.22 -37.23
N GLU A 338 4.64 17.09 -37.13
CA GLU A 338 4.09 17.80 -38.27
C GLU A 338 5.10 18.87 -38.77
N PRO A 339 5.56 18.84 -40.02
CA PRO A 339 6.39 19.91 -40.55
C PRO A 339 5.59 21.21 -40.52
N VAL A 340 6.23 22.29 -40.09
CA VAL A 340 5.71 23.64 -40.27
C VAL A 340 5.50 23.81 -41.80
N GLU A 341 4.25 23.76 -42.23
CA GLU A 341 3.92 24.24 -43.59
C GLU A 341 4.38 25.69 -43.67
N VAL A 342 5.51 25.88 -44.32
CA VAL A 342 5.96 27.22 -44.74
C VAL A 342 4.95 27.65 -45.80
N GLY A 343 3.98 28.47 -45.38
CA GLY A 343 3.04 29.09 -46.28
C GLY A 343 3.82 29.96 -47.29
N ASP A 344 3.58 29.68 -48.56
CA ASP A 344 3.98 30.50 -49.70
C ASP A 344 3.30 31.88 -49.65
#